data_ab0f448542bc14cb5bf04a642ef53d07
#
_entry.id   ab0f448542bc14cb5bf04a642ef53d07
#
_cell.length_a   1.000
_cell.length_b   1.000
_cell.length_c   1.000
_cell.angle_alpha   90.00
_cell.angle_beta   90.00
_cell.angle_gamma   90.00
#
_symmetry.space_group_name_H-M   'P 1'
#
loop_
_entity.id
_entity.type
_entity.pdbx_description
1 polymer ?
#
loop_
_entity_poly.entity_id
_entity_poly.type
_entity_poly.pdbx_seq_one_letter_code
_entity_poly.pdbx_strand_id
1 'polypeptide(L)'
;CIGDVFSKAGYDCAYFGKLHADFPTPNDPEHPGQYVEEKRPAWDAYTPKERRHGFNYWYSYGTFDEHKNPHYWDTDGKRHDPKEWSPLHESGKVISYLKNDGNVRDTKKPFFIMVGMNPPHSPYRSLNDCEEQDFNLYKDQPLDSLLIRPNVDLKMKKAESARYYFASVTGVDRAFGQILTTLKELGLDKNTVVIFASDHGETMCSQRTDDPKNSPYSESMNIPFLVRFPGKIQPRVDDLLLSAPDIMPTVLGLCGLGDSIPAEVQGRNFAPLFFDEKAEIVRPTGALYIQNVDGDKDENGLVQTYFPSSRGIKTAQYTLALYIDRDTKQLKKSLLFDDVKDPYQLHNLPLEENKEIVAQLC
;
A
#
# COMPACT_ATOMS: atom_id res chain seq x y z
N CYS A 1 -12.70 11.43 4.15
CA CYS A 1 -11.38 10.79 4.27
C CYS A 1 -11.09 10.45 5.74
N ILE A 2 -10.18 9.47 5.99
CA ILE A 2 -9.86 9.05 7.36
C ILE A 2 -9.30 10.22 8.21
N GLY A 3 -8.44 11.06 7.64
CA GLY A 3 -7.91 12.23 8.35
C GLY A 3 -8.98 13.24 8.76
N ASP A 4 -10.05 13.41 7.97
CA ASP A 4 -11.17 14.28 8.33
C ASP A 4 -11.88 13.77 9.60
N VAL A 5 -12.04 12.46 9.74
CA VAL A 5 -12.71 11.86 10.91
C VAL A 5 -11.84 12.02 12.15
N PHE A 6 -10.55 11.69 12.08
CA PHE A 6 -9.63 11.89 13.19
C PHE A 6 -9.51 13.36 13.61
N SER A 7 -9.39 14.27 12.63
CA SER A 7 -9.32 15.72 12.90
C SER A 7 -10.59 16.23 13.60
N LYS A 8 -11.79 15.82 13.14
CA LYS A 8 -13.06 16.14 13.79
C LYS A 8 -13.18 15.56 15.21
N ALA A 9 -12.55 14.41 15.44
CA ALA A 9 -12.46 13.77 16.75
C ALA A 9 -11.40 14.41 17.67
N GLY A 10 -10.75 15.48 17.23
CA GLY A 10 -9.81 16.25 18.03
C GLY A 10 -8.36 15.75 18.00
N TYR A 11 -8.02 14.86 17.07
CA TYR A 11 -6.65 14.40 16.88
C TYR A 11 -5.80 15.45 16.17
N ASP A 12 -4.52 15.46 16.49
CA ASP A 12 -3.49 16.14 15.71
C ASP A 12 -3.02 15.19 14.61
N CYS A 13 -3.25 15.56 13.33
CA CYS A 13 -3.12 14.66 12.21
C CYS A 13 -1.90 15.00 11.34
N ALA A 14 -1.02 14.03 11.09
CA ALA A 14 0.19 14.22 10.31
C ALA A 14 0.29 13.21 9.16
N TYR A 15 0.71 13.69 7.98
CA TYR A 15 1.00 12.86 6.80
C TYR A 15 2.45 13.02 6.37
N PHE A 16 3.09 11.89 6.07
CA PHE A 16 4.49 11.84 5.62
C PHE A 16 4.63 10.92 4.40
N GLY A 17 5.53 11.29 3.48
CA GLY A 17 5.94 10.45 2.37
C GLY A 17 5.03 10.55 1.14
N LYS A 18 4.97 9.49 0.35
CA LYS A 18 4.27 9.42 -0.93
C LYS A 18 2.74 9.52 -0.78
N LEU A 19 2.11 10.34 -1.61
CA LEU A 19 0.66 10.38 -1.78
C LEU A 19 0.29 10.14 -3.24
N HIS A 20 -0.14 8.92 -3.59
CA HIS A 20 -0.60 8.57 -4.93
C HIS A 20 -2.14 8.56 -5.03
N ALA A 21 -2.79 9.51 -4.41
CA ALA A 21 -4.26 9.61 -4.38
C ALA A 21 -4.77 10.97 -4.85
N ASP A 22 -3.88 11.90 -5.16
CA ASP A 22 -4.23 13.22 -5.65
C ASP A 22 -3.83 13.37 -7.11
N PHE A 23 -4.73 13.92 -7.92
CA PHE A 23 -4.37 14.25 -9.30
C PHE A 23 -3.38 15.41 -9.30
N PRO A 24 -2.24 15.27 -10.00
CA PRO A 24 -1.34 16.39 -10.16
C PRO A 24 -2.12 17.56 -10.79
N THR A 25 -1.98 18.72 -10.21
CA THR A 25 -2.18 19.96 -10.97
C THR A 25 -0.94 20.11 -11.84
N PRO A 26 -0.98 19.72 -13.13
CA PRO A 26 0.17 19.92 -13.99
C PRO A 26 0.45 21.41 -14.00
N ASN A 27 1.70 21.78 -13.73
CA ASN A 27 2.16 23.16 -13.83
C ASN A 27 1.60 24.13 -12.79
N ASP A 28 1.54 23.75 -11.51
CA ASP A 28 1.49 24.76 -10.46
C ASP A 28 2.81 25.55 -10.50
N PRO A 29 2.83 26.80 -10.98
CA PRO A 29 4.06 27.58 -11.13
C PRO A 29 4.69 27.94 -9.79
N GLU A 30 3.90 27.93 -8.70
CA GLU A 30 4.37 28.21 -7.33
C GLU A 30 4.98 26.96 -6.69
N HIS A 31 4.51 25.78 -7.11
CA HIS A 31 4.95 24.49 -6.57
C HIS A 31 5.23 23.49 -7.71
N PRO A 32 6.28 23.72 -8.51
CA PRO A 32 6.58 22.86 -9.64
C PRO A 32 6.89 21.43 -9.19
N GLY A 33 6.17 20.48 -9.76
CA GLY A 33 6.43 19.05 -9.61
C GLY A 33 7.67 18.58 -10.37
N GLN A 34 7.99 17.30 -10.22
CA GLN A 34 8.99 16.64 -11.05
C GLN A 34 8.28 15.91 -12.20
N TYR A 35 8.76 16.05 -13.41
CA TYR A 35 8.23 15.35 -14.56
C TYR A 35 8.98 14.04 -14.76
N VAL A 36 8.23 12.95 -14.90
CA VAL A 36 8.79 11.65 -15.26
C VAL A 36 9.16 11.62 -16.75
N GLU A 37 8.40 12.34 -17.59
CA GLU A 37 8.63 12.52 -19.00
C GLU A 37 8.21 13.94 -19.44
N GLU A 38 8.93 14.56 -20.37
CA GLU A 38 8.68 15.94 -20.83
C GLU A 38 7.25 16.21 -21.36
N LYS A 39 6.52 15.18 -21.77
CA LYS A 39 5.19 15.32 -22.41
C LYS A 39 4.05 14.79 -21.55
N ARG A 40 4.31 14.23 -20.38
CA ARG A 40 3.27 13.77 -19.45
C ARG A 40 3.26 14.65 -18.22
N PRO A 41 2.09 15.15 -17.78
CA PRO A 41 2.02 15.78 -16.48
C PRO A 41 2.55 14.79 -15.44
N ALA A 42 3.47 15.25 -14.62
CA ALA A 42 4.00 14.44 -13.55
C ALA A 42 2.85 14.03 -12.63
N TRP A 43 2.81 12.77 -12.27
CA TRP A 43 1.97 12.29 -11.18
C TRP A 43 2.46 12.81 -9.82
N ASP A 44 3.55 13.55 -9.85
CA ASP A 44 4.17 14.17 -8.71
C ASP A 44 3.63 15.60 -8.54
N ALA A 45 2.85 15.80 -7.50
CA ALA A 45 2.17 17.05 -7.25
C ALA A 45 2.32 17.52 -5.81
N TYR A 46 2.39 18.83 -5.66
CA TYR A 46 2.08 19.51 -4.41
C TYR A 46 0.60 19.36 -4.09
N THR A 47 0.29 18.95 -2.86
CA THR A 47 -1.10 18.88 -2.38
C THR A 47 -1.43 20.14 -1.59
N PRO A 48 -2.30 21.02 -2.12
CA PRO A 48 -2.68 22.24 -1.44
C PRO A 48 -3.46 21.95 -0.17
N LYS A 49 -3.44 22.88 0.77
CA LYS A 49 -3.93 22.70 2.13
C LYS A 49 -5.39 22.23 2.22
N GLU A 50 -6.23 22.75 1.34
CA GLU A 50 -7.66 22.42 1.25
C GLU A 50 -7.93 20.98 0.79
N ARG A 51 -6.95 20.30 0.19
CA ARG A 51 -7.05 18.90 -0.25
C ARG A 51 -6.35 17.90 0.67
N ARG A 52 -5.84 18.36 1.82
CA ARG A 52 -5.13 17.49 2.80
C ARG A 52 -6.05 16.74 3.74
N HIS A 53 -7.36 16.87 3.61
CA HIS A 53 -8.35 16.05 4.30
C HIS A 53 -8.12 15.88 5.81
N GLY A 54 -7.97 17.00 6.53
CA GLY A 54 -7.81 16.98 7.98
C GLY A 54 -6.38 16.81 8.50
N PHE A 55 -5.40 16.54 7.62
CA PHE A 55 -3.99 16.52 8.01
C PHE A 55 -3.45 17.95 8.14
N ASN A 56 -3.16 18.35 9.37
CA ASN A 56 -2.66 19.69 9.71
C ASN A 56 -1.12 19.78 9.69
N TYR A 57 -0.41 18.67 9.87
CA TYR A 57 1.02 18.57 9.62
C TYR A 57 1.24 17.79 8.31
N TRP A 58 2.06 18.34 7.43
CA TRP A 58 2.26 17.81 6.09
C TRP A 58 3.73 17.77 5.71
N TYR A 59 4.21 16.62 5.25
CA TYR A 59 5.54 16.46 4.71
C TYR A 59 5.52 15.37 3.65
N SER A 60 5.14 15.71 2.42
CA SER A 60 4.73 14.74 1.42
C SER A 60 5.06 15.19 0.01
N TYR A 61 4.98 14.27 -0.91
CA TYR A 61 5.08 14.46 -2.36
C TYR A 61 4.03 13.59 -3.06
N GLY A 62 3.89 13.75 -4.37
CA GLY A 62 2.99 12.94 -5.19
C GLY A 62 3.55 11.55 -5.51
N THR A 63 3.86 11.28 -6.77
CA THR A 63 4.48 10.04 -7.23
C THR A 63 5.81 10.32 -7.89
N PHE A 64 6.87 10.28 -7.12
CA PHE A 64 8.22 10.45 -7.60
C PHE A 64 9.07 9.27 -7.12
N ASP A 65 9.63 8.52 -8.08
CA ASP A 65 10.30 7.25 -7.81
C ASP A 65 11.83 7.40 -7.76
N GLU A 66 12.33 8.42 -7.07
CA GLU A 66 13.74 8.64 -6.79
C GLU A 66 14.01 8.45 -5.29
N HIS A 67 14.59 7.31 -4.92
CA HIS A 67 14.63 6.88 -3.52
C HIS A 67 15.73 7.52 -2.67
N LYS A 68 16.87 7.90 -3.27
CA LYS A 68 17.99 8.55 -2.54
C LYS A 68 18.08 10.06 -2.70
N ASN A 69 17.33 10.62 -3.62
CA ASN A 69 17.22 12.05 -3.80
C ASN A 69 15.76 12.47 -3.86
N PRO A 70 14.96 12.10 -2.85
CA PRO A 70 13.55 12.46 -2.82
C PRO A 70 13.38 13.96 -2.64
N HIS A 71 12.16 14.43 -2.85
CA HIS A 71 11.77 15.76 -2.43
C HIS A 71 10.42 15.71 -1.71
N TYR A 72 10.16 16.73 -0.94
CA TYR A 72 8.92 16.87 -0.17
C TYR A 72 8.48 18.32 -0.12
N TRP A 73 7.19 18.54 -0.01
CA TRP A 73 6.63 19.82 0.39
C TRP A 73 6.15 19.74 1.83
N ASP A 74 6.52 20.72 2.63
CA ASP A 74 6.09 20.79 4.02
C ASP A 74 4.71 21.43 4.19
N THR A 75 4.31 21.63 5.44
CA THR A 75 3.01 22.21 5.82
C THR A 75 2.77 23.57 5.17
N ASP A 76 3.81 24.38 5.04
CA ASP A 76 3.75 25.73 4.48
C ASP A 76 3.97 25.77 2.96
N GLY A 77 4.14 24.62 2.33
CA GLY A 77 4.37 24.48 0.90
C GLY A 77 5.83 24.68 0.48
N LYS A 78 6.75 24.76 1.43
CA LYS A 78 8.17 24.85 1.12
C LYS A 78 8.70 23.49 0.67
N ARG A 79 9.44 23.46 -0.44
CA ARG A 79 10.10 22.28 -0.97
C ARG A 79 11.41 21.99 -0.22
N HIS A 80 11.64 20.72 0.05
CA HIS A 80 12.85 20.17 0.64
C HIS A 80 13.39 19.05 -0.25
N ASP A 81 14.69 19.07 -0.54
CA ASP A 81 15.38 18.09 -1.40
C ASP A 81 16.50 17.40 -0.60
N PRO A 82 16.17 16.50 0.34
CA PRO A 82 17.17 15.77 1.13
C PRO A 82 18.01 14.85 0.25
N LYS A 83 19.25 14.56 0.70
CA LYS A 83 20.18 13.63 0.08
C LYS A 83 20.33 12.38 0.94
N GLU A 84 19.22 11.75 1.21
CA GLU A 84 19.09 10.60 2.10
C GLU A 84 18.07 9.62 1.52
N TRP A 85 18.22 8.34 1.79
CA TRP A 85 17.25 7.34 1.37
C TRP A 85 15.87 7.60 2.02
N SER A 86 14.83 7.67 1.20
CA SER A 86 13.51 8.21 1.59
C SER A 86 12.91 7.59 2.85
N PRO A 87 12.92 6.25 3.09
CA PRO A 87 12.36 5.70 4.33
C PRO A 87 13.11 6.11 5.61
N LEU A 88 14.43 6.28 5.55
CA LEU A 88 15.19 6.78 6.69
C LEU A 88 14.90 8.24 6.97
N HIS A 89 14.81 9.04 5.92
CA HIS A 89 14.44 10.45 6.03
C HIS A 89 13.03 10.61 6.61
N GLU A 90 12.07 9.87 6.06
CA GLU A 90 10.67 9.90 6.51
C GLU A 90 10.53 9.43 7.95
N SER A 91 11.20 8.33 8.35
CA SER A 91 11.21 7.89 9.74
C SER A 91 11.80 8.94 10.67
N GLY A 92 12.88 9.62 10.25
CA GLY A 92 13.46 10.75 11.00
C GLY A 92 12.46 11.90 11.21
N LYS A 93 11.67 12.24 10.18
CA LYS A 93 10.62 13.26 10.28
C LYS A 93 9.48 12.83 11.22
N VAL A 94 9.04 11.58 11.16
CA VAL A 94 8.05 11.01 12.09
C VAL A 94 8.58 11.05 13.52
N ILE A 95 9.84 10.69 13.74
CA ILE A 95 10.50 10.73 15.05
C ILE A 95 10.54 12.16 15.60
N SER A 96 10.93 13.13 14.79
CA SER A 96 10.91 14.56 15.18
C SER A 96 9.51 15.03 15.53
N TYR A 97 8.49 14.63 14.78
CA TYR A 97 7.10 14.93 15.09
C TYR A 97 6.66 14.30 16.42
N LEU A 98 6.99 13.03 16.67
CA LEU A 98 6.67 12.33 17.92
C LEU A 98 7.34 13.01 19.13
N LYS A 99 8.61 13.40 18.99
CA LYS A 99 9.36 14.16 20.01
C LYS A 99 8.87 15.60 20.17
N ASN A 100 8.04 16.08 19.26
CA ASN A 100 7.57 17.46 19.16
C ASN A 100 8.69 18.48 18.98
N ASP A 101 9.71 18.13 18.19
CA ASP A 101 10.80 19.05 17.84
C ASP A 101 10.21 20.28 17.13
N GLY A 102 10.57 21.47 17.58
CA GLY A 102 10.03 22.71 17.03
C GLY A 102 8.58 23.03 17.44
N ASN A 103 7.98 22.30 18.38
CA ASN A 103 6.61 22.49 18.85
C ASN A 103 5.56 22.39 17.72
N VAL A 104 5.73 21.41 16.84
CA VAL A 104 4.92 21.25 15.62
C VAL A 104 3.56 20.58 15.85
N ARG A 105 3.33 20.02 17.03
CA ARG A 105 2.05 19.40 17.40
C ARG A 105 1.57 19.83 18.79
N ASP A 106 0.28 19.74 19.03
CA ASP A 106 -0.31 19.90 20.36
C ASP A 106 -0.21 18.59 21.15
N THR A 107 0.73 18.51 22.10
CA THR A 107 0.96 17.30 22.90
C THR A 107 -0.19 16.94 23.85
N LYS A 108 -1.18 17.83 24.03
CA LYS A 108 -2.39 17.56 24.81
C LYS A 108 -3.44 16.79 24.01
N LYS A 109 -3.31 16.75 22.68
CA LYS A 109 -4.19 16.02 21.79
C LYS A 109 -3.62 14.64 21.49
N PRO A 110 -4.47 13.62 21.24
CA PRO A 110 -4.01 12.40 20.60
C PRO A 110 -3.52 12.72 19.19
N PHE A 111 -2.67 11.85 18.63
CA PHE A 111 -2.18 12.03 17.26
C PHE A 111 -2.67 10.91 16.35
N PHE A 112 -2.83 11.24 15.07
CA PHE A 112 -2.98 10.30 13.97
C PHE A 112 -1.86 10.56 12.96
N ILE A 113 -1.03 9.56 12.70
CA ILE A 113 0.08 9.65 11.76
C ILE A 113 -0.13 8.65 10.64
N MET A 114 -0.01 9.09 9.40
CA MET A 114 0.03 8.24 8.22
C MET A 114 1.36 8.44 7.50
N VAL A 115 2.04 7.32 7.17
CA VAL A 115 3.35 7.34 6.51
C VAL A 115 3.28 6.48 5.26
N GLY A 116 3.46 7.08 4.11
CA GLY A 116 3.54 6.40 2.82
C GLY A 116 4.98 6.26 2.34
N MET A 117 5.71 5.24 2.82
CA MET A 117 7.06 4.96 2.34
C MET A 117 7.00 4.41 0.91
N ASN A 118 7.71 5.04 -0.04
CA ASN A 118 7.70 4.59 -1.43
C ASN A 118 8.40 3.23 -1.62
N PRO A 119 9.63 3.00 -1.13
CA PRO A 119 10.24 1.68 -1.17
C PRO A 119 9.40 0.63 -0.41
N PRO A 120 9.34 -0.62 -0.90
CA PRO A 120 10.11 -1.23 -1.99
C PRO A 120 9.50 -1.08 -3.39
N HIS A 121 8.65 -0.08 -3.67
CA HIS A 121 8.20 0.23 -5.02
C HIS A 121 9.39 0.40 -5.98
N SER A 122 9.21 0.08 -7.25
CA SER A 122 10.25 0.32 -8.26
C SER A 122 10.66 1.81 -8.32
N PRO A 123 11.93 2.12 -8.68
CA PRO A 123 12.99 1.22 -9.09
C PRO A 123 13.64 0.46 -7.93
N TYR A 124 14.15 -0.73 -8.21
CA TYR A 124 14.97 -1.55 -7.31
C TYR A 124 16.08 -2.23 -8.14
N ARG A 125 16.96 -1.42 -8.75
CA ARG A 125 17.95 -1.86 -9.75
C ARG A 125 19.38 -1.56 -9.38
N SER A 126 19.60 -0.75 -8.35
CA SER A 126 20.91 -0.25 -7.98
C SER A 126 20.97 0.19 -6.52
N LEU A 127 22.15 0.60 -6.07
CA LEU A 127 22.35 1.21 -4.75
C LEU A 127 21.70 2.61 -4.62
N ASN A 128 21.08 3.15 -5.68
CA ASN A 128 20.23 4.32 -5.55
C ASN A 128 18.86 3.99 -4.94
N ASP A 129 18.50 2.71 -4.91
CA ASP A 129 17.17 2.27 -4.54
C ASP A 129 17.10 1.66 -3.13
N CYS A 130 18.26 1.39 -2.52
CA CYS A 130 18.37 0.82 -1.18
C CYS A 130 19.67 1.28 -0.49
N GLU A 131 19.77 1.01 0.80
CA GLU A 131 21.01 1.24 1.54
C GLU A 131 22.04 0.13 1.30
N GLU A 132 23.29 0.49 1.16
CA GLU A 132 24.38 -0.45 0.88
C GLU A 132 24.53 -1.50 1.98
N GLN A 133 24.37 -1.13 3.24
CA GLN A 133 24.41 -2.08 4.36
C GLN A 133 23.35 -3.17 4.25
N ASP A 134 22.15 -2.83 3.77
CA ASP A 134 21.06 -3.77 3.59
C ASP A 134 21.29 -4.63 2.34
N PHE A 135 21.82 -4.05 1.26
CA PHE A 135 22.21 -4.77 0.05
C PHE A 135 23.31 -5.82 0.32
N ASN A 136 24.25 -5.51 1.20
CA ASN A 136 25.35 -6.43 1.57
C ASN A 136 24.86 -7.74 2.20
N LEU A 137 23.61 -7.79 2.72
CA LEU A 137 23.00 -9.03 3.21
C LEU A 137 22.59 -9.98 2.08
N TYR A 138 22.38 -9.46 0.88
CA TYR A 138 21.80 -10.19 -0.25
C TYR A 138 22.69 -10.30 -1.47
N LYS A 139 23.73 -9.48 -1.61
CA LYS A 139 24.57 -9.35 -2.82
C LYS A 139 25.15 -10.68 -3.32
N ASP A 140 25.53 -11.56 -2.38
CA ASP A 140 26.15 -12.85 -2.68
C ASP A 140 25.17 -14.03 -2.57
N GLN A 141 23.89 -13.77 -2.27
CA GLN A 141 22.86 -14.80 -2.18
C GLN A 141 22.48 -15.29 -3.57
N PRO A 142 22.38 -16.61 -3.80
CA PRO A 142 21.83 -17.18 -5.02
C PRO A 142 20.38 -16.70 -5.24
N LEU A 143 19.98 -16.46 -6.48
CA LEU A 143 18.62 -15.97 -6.77
C LEU A 143 17.54 -16.99 -6.38
N ASP A 144 17.81 -18.26 -6.52
CA ASP A 144 16.91 -19.35 -6.13
C ASP A 144 16.73 -19.48 -4.60
N SER A 145 17.68 -18.95 -3.82
CA SER A 145 17.53 -18.86 -2.36
C SER A 145 16.69 -17.64 -1.91
N LEU A 146 16.55 -16.65 -2.76
CA LEU A 146 15.72 -15.45 -2.52
C LEU A 146 14.32 -15.62 -3.11
N LEU A 147 14.24 -16.11 -4.33
CA LEU A 147 12.99 -16.29 -5.10
C LEU A 147 12.58 -17.76 -5.06
N ILE A 148 12.17 -18.22 -3.87
CA ILE A 148 11.96 -19.64 -3.56
C ILE A 148 10.62 -20.22 -4.03
N ARG A 149 9.71 -19.39 -4.53
CA ARG A 149 8.37 -19.83 -4.94
C ARG A 149 8.44 -20.65 -6.24
N PRO A 150 7.70 -21.76 -6.39
CA PRO A 150 7.76 -22.61 -7.58
C PRO A 150 7.19 -21.96 -8.85
N ASN A 151 6.42 -20.90 -8.73
CA ASN A 151 5.86 -20.13 -9.83
C ASN A 151 6.77 -19.00 -10.35
N VAL A 152 7.99 -18.88 -9.81
CA VAL A 152 8.97 -17.88 -10.25
C VAL A 152 9.71 -18.36 -11.50
N ASP A 153 9.93 -17.47 -12.44
CA ASP A 153 10.83 -17.68 -13.57
C ASP A 153 12.15 -16.91 -13.39
N LEU A 154 13.17 -17.60 -12.92
CA LEU A 154 14.50 -17.02 -12.69
C LEU A 154 15.21 -16.55 -13.98
N LYS A 155 14.69 -16.91 -15.17
CA LYS A 155 15.23 -16.48 -16.48
C LYS A 155 14.76 -15.07 -16.85
N MET A 156 13.78 -14.53 -16.16
CA MET A 156 13.34 -13.15 -16.38
C MET A 156 14.45 -12.18 -16.00
N LYS A 157 14.70 -11.18 -16.84
CA LYS A 157 15.72 -10.14 -16.59
C LYS A 157 15.53 -9.44 -15.25
N LYS A 158 14.30 -9.29 -14.78
CA LYS A 158 13.92 -8.69 -13.51
C LYS A 158 14.42 -9.48 -12.29
N ALA A 159 14.71 -10.78 -12.43
CA ALA A 159 15.16 -11.62 -11.31
C ALA A 159 16.42 -11.07 -10.61
N GLU A 160 17.37 -10.50 -11.38
CA GLU A 160 18.57 -9.88 -10.82
C GLU A 160 18.28 -8.70 -9.87
N SER A 161 17.13 -8.07 -10.01
CA SER A 161 16.69 -6.98 -9.15
C SER A 161 16.23 -7.45 -7.76
N ALA A 162 16.02 -8.74 -7.56
CA ALA A 162 15.54 -9.29 -6.29
C ALA A 162 16.43 -8.89 -5.10
N ARG A 163 17.74 -8.86 -5.28
CA ARG A 163 18.69 -8.47 -4.21
C ARG A 163 18.45 -7.05 -3.72
N TYR A 164 18.21 -6.12 -4.64
CA TYR A 164 17.90 -4.72 -4.31
C TYR A 164 16.51 -4.58 -3.69
N TYR A 165 15.54 -5.35 -4.19
CA TYR A 165 14.19 -5.39 -3.62
C TYR A 165 14.21 -5.88 -2.17
N PHE A 166 14.86 -7.00 -1.87
CA PHE A 166 14.98 -7.53 -0.51
C PHE A 166 15.76 -6.58 0.41
N ALA A 167 16.82 -5.94 -0.10
CA ALA A 167 17.55 -4.91 0.62
C ALA A 167 16.65 -3.72 0.97
N SER A 168 15.83 -3.31 0.03
CA SER A 168 14.86 -2.23 0.24
C SER A 168 13.82 -2.59 1.31
N VAL A 169 13.28 -3.82 1.28
CA VAL A 169 12.36 -4.32 2.33
C VAL A 169 13.02 -4.29 3.71
N THR A 170 14.27 -4.78 3.81
CA THR A 170 15.05 -4.77 5.07
C THR A 170 15.28 -3.35 5.58
N GLY A 171 15.59 -2.41 4.68
CA GLY A 171 15.77 -1.02 5.04
C GLY A 171 14.49 -0.35 5.54
N VAL A 172 13.33 -0.66 4.92
CA VAL A 172 12.00 -0.18 5.38
C VAL A 172 11.69 -0.73 6.77
N ASP A 173 11.93 -2.03 7.01
CA ASP A 173 11.74 -2.64 8.33
C ASP A 173 12.60 -1.94 9.40
N ARG A 174 13.86 -1.65 9.08
CA ARG A 174 14.77 -0.92 9.97
C ARG A 174 14.26 0.51 10.25
N ALA A 175 13.81 1.24 9.23
CA ALA A 175 13.23 2.57 9.37
C ALA A 175 11.96 2.56 10.25
N PHE A 176 11.10 1.58 10.03
CA PHE A 176 9.91 1.36 10.85
C PHE A 176 10.28 0.99 12.30
N GLY A 177 11.31 0.14 12.50
CA GLY A 177 11.83 -0.21 13.80
C GLY A 177 12.29 1.00 14.63
N GLN A 178 12.87 2.02 14.00
CA GLN A 178 13.24 3.28 14.67
C GLN A 178 12.03 4.04 15.21
N ILE A 179 10.93 4.06 14.46
CA ILE A 179 9.66 4.68 14.91
C ILE A 179 9.11 3.92 16.13
N LEU A 180 9.09 2.59 16.08
CA LEU A 180 8.63 1.76 17.20
C LEU A 180 9.47 1.97 18.46
N THR A 181 10.79 2.05 18.30
CA THR A 181 11.73 2.33 19.39
C THR A 181 11.43 3.69 20.03
N THR A 182 11.23 4.71 19.21
CA THR A 182 10.88 6.07 19.68
C THR A 182 9.55 6.11 20.44
N LEU A 183 8.52 5.43 19.94
CA LEU A 183 7.25 5.32 20.66
C LEU A 183 7.44 4.73 22.05
N LYS A 184 8.28 3.70 22.18
CA LYS A 184 8.59 3.07 23.47
C LYS A 184 9.39 3.99 24.39
N GLU A 185 10.42 4.66 23.87
CA GLU A 185 11.25 5.62 24.62
C GLU A 185 10.43 6.80 25.17
N LEU A 186 9.45 7.25 24.41
CA LEU A 186 8.54 8.31 24.82
C LEU A 186 7.38 7.84 25.72
N GLY A 187 7.28 6.53 26.00
CA GLY A 187 6.18 5.94 26.77
C GLY A 187 4.82 5.99 26.08
N LEU A 188 4.79 6.17 24.76
CA LEU A 188 3.58 6.29 23.94
C LEU A 188 3.08 4.94 23.43
N ASP A 189 3.92 3.91 23.42
CA ASP A 189 3.69 2.61 22.78
C ASP A 189 2.47 1.85 23.32
N LYS A 190 2.15 2.00 24.63
CA LYS A 190 1.02 1.33 25.27
C LYS A 190 -0.35 1.95 24.94
N ASN A 191 -0.36 3.18 24.46
CA ASN A 191 -1.57 3.90 24.08
C ASN A 191 -1.57 4.31 22.60
N THR A 192 -0.83 3.60 21.77
CA THR A 192 -0.77 3.81 20.33
C THR A 192 -1.09 2.51 19.61
N VAL A 193 -2.12 2.54 18.76
CA VAL A 193 -2.36 1.52 17.76
C VAL A 193 -1.36 1.72 16.64
N VAL A 194 -0.54 0.73 16.36
CA VAL A 194 0.41 0.75 15.25
C VAL A 194 -0.06 -0.25 14.20
N ILE A 195 -0.16 0.22 12.96
CA ILE A 195 -0.55 -0.60 11.82
C ILE A 195 0.56 -0.55 10.78
N PHE A 196 0.98 -1.71 10.31
CA PHE A 196 1.88 -1.85 9.17
C PHE A 196 1.13 -2.58 8.06
N ALA A 197 1.07 -1.98 6.89
CA ALA A 197 0.40 -2.53 5.72
C ALA A 197 1.11 -2.09 4.43
N SER A 198 0.81 -2.77 3.33
CA SER A 198 1.14 -2.33 1.97
C SER A 198 -0.15 -2.01 1.20
N ASP A 199 -0.09 -1.18 0.18
CA ASP A 199 -1.19 -0.88 -0.74
C ASP A 199 -1.42 -2.01 -1.75
N HIS A 200 -0.37 -2.71 -2.18
CA HIS A 200 -0.36 -3.88 -3.06
C HIS A 200 0.88 -4.72 -2.82
N GLY A 201 0.93 -5.89 -3.42
CA GLY A 201 2.10 -6.75 -3.42
C GLY A 201 3.05 -6.49 -4.59
N GLU A 202 3.95 -7.45 -4.85
CA GLU A 202 4.91 -7.43 -5.96
C GLU A 202 5.09 -8.85 -6.48
N THR A 203 4.87 -9.07 -7.77
CA THR A 203 4.99 -10.40 -8.40
C THR A 203 6.42 -10.93 -8.42
N MET A 204 7.40 -10.06 -8.53
CA MET A 204 8.84 -10.39 -8.55
C MET A 204 9.16 -11.69 -9.32
N CYS A 205 8.88 -11.69 -10.64
CA CYS A 205 9.06 -12.83 -11.54
C CYS A 205 8.12 -14.03 -11.33
N SER A 206 7.18 -13.97 -10.40
CA SER A 206 6.14 -14.99 -10.30
C SER A 206 5.19 -14.90 -11.48
N GLN A 207 4.55 -16.03 -11.82
CA GLN A 207 3.56 -16.11 -12.91
C GLN A 207 4.10 -15.77 -14.31
N ARG A 208 5.42 -15.64 -14.49
CA ARG A 208 6.06 -15.21 -15.74
C ARG A 208 5.49 -13.92 -16.30
N THR A 209 5.10 -13.01 -15.42
CA THR A 209 4.57 -11.70 -15.80
C THR A 209 5.56 -10.58 -15.51
N ASP A 210 5.65 -9.62 -16.42
CA ASP A 210 6.38 -8.37 -16.19
C ASP A 210 5.53 -7.33 -15.40
N ASP A 211 4.22 -7.58 -15.30
CA ASP A 211 3.34 -6.74 -14.49
C ASP A 211 3.62 -6.97 -13.00
N PRO A 212 4.09 -5.95 -12.29
CA PRO A 212 4.49 -6.12 -10.89
C PRO A 212 3.31 -6.32 -9.94
N LYS A 213 2.13 -5.76 -10.22
CA LYS A 213 1.09 -5.58 -9.21
C LYS A 213 -0.35 -5.56 -9.70
N ASN A 214 -0.58 -5.34 -11.00
CA ASN A 214 -1.94 -5.13 -11.54
C ASN A 214 -2.58 -6.45 -11.97
N SER A 215 -2.60 -7.41 -11.08
CA SER A 215 -3.08 -8.77 -11.36
C SER A 215 -3.81 -9.37 -10.16
N PRO A 216 -4.69 -10.36 -10.38
CA PRO A 216 -5.41 -11.04 -9.29
C PRO A 216 -4.57 -12.14 -8.60
N TYR A 217 -3.31 -12.31 -8.98
CA TYR A 217 -2.44 -13.30 -8.36
C TYR A 217 -2.15 -12.98 -6.90
N SER A 218 -1.93 -14.02 -6.11
CA SER A 218 -1.69 -13.89 -4.68
C SER A 218 -0.52 -12.97 -4.35
N GLU A 219 0.52 -12.94 -5.18
CA GLU A 219 1.68 -12.06 -5.01
C GLU A 219 1.33 -10.57 -5.12
N SER A 220 0.31 -10.24 -5.90
CA SER A 220 -0.18 -8.86 -6.06
C SER A 220 -1.22 -8.49 -4.99
N MET A 221 -2.06 -9.43 -4.58
CA MET A 221 -3.26 -9.16 -3.78
C MET A 221 -3.08 -9.43 -2.29
N ASN A 222 -2.23 -10.39 -1.89
CA ASN A 222 -1.98 -10.67 -0.49
C ASN A 222 -0.91 -9.72 0.05
N ILE A 223 -1.36 -8.71 0.78
CA ILE A 223 -0.49 -7.73 1.44
C ILE A 223 -0.33 -8.04 2.92
N PRO A 224 0.80 -7.65 3.54
CA PRO A 224 0.89 -7.68 5.00
C PRO A 224 -0.12 -6.70 5.61
N PHE A 225 -0.76 -7.14 6.68
CA PHE A 225 -1.57 -6.27 7.53
C PHE A 225 -1.34 -6.67 8.99
N LEU A 226 -0.52 -5.91 9.67
CA LEU A 226 -0.13 -6.17 11.06
C LEU A 226 -0.67 -5.05 11.96
N VAL A 227 -1.28 -5.44 13.07
CA VAL A 227 -1.79 -4.52 14.08
C VAL A 227 -1.13 -4.81 15.42
N ARG A 228 -0.58 -3.79 16.03
CA ARG A 228 0.04 -3.86 17.35
C ARG A 228 -0.62 -2.85 18.29
N PHE A 229 -1.14 -3.34 19.42
CA PHE A 229 -1.66 -2.52 20.52
C PHE A 229 -1.37 -3.23 21.85
N PRO A 230 -0.21 -2.96 22.48
CA PRO A 230 0.26 -3.71 23.63
C PRO A 230 -0.73 -3.70 24.80
N GLY A 231 -1.00 -4.88 25.35
CA GLY A 231 -1.92 -5.06 26.47
C GLY A 231 -3.42 -4.96 26.10
N LYS A 232 -3.74 -4.70 24.82
CA LYS A 232 -5.12 -4.66 24.30
C LYS A 232 -5.39 -5.71 23.25
N ILE A 233 -4.44 -5.96 22.36
CA ILE A 233 -4.54 -6.97 21.31
C ILE A 233 -3.53 -8.07 21.61
N GLN A 234 -4.00 -9.32 21.67
CA GLN A 234 -3.14 -10.48 21.87
C GLN A 234 -2.49 -10.92 20.57
N PRO A 235 -1.20 -11.32 20.58
CA PRO A 235 -0.52 -11.80 19.39
C PRO A 235 -1.21 -13.04 18.82
N ARG A 236 -1.57 -13.00 17.53
CA ARG A 236 -2.11 -14.13 16.78
C ARG A 236 -1.99 -13.89 15.29
N VAL A 237 -2.20 -14.95 14.52
CA VAL A 237 -2.48 -14.87 13.08
C VAL A 237 -3.99 -15.08 12.90
N ASP A 238 -4.59 -14.33 12.01
CA ASP A 238 -6.02 -14.38 11.70
C ASP A 238 -6.21 -14.54 10.19
N ASP A 239 -7.19 -15.33 9.77
CA ASP A 239 -7.54 -15.63 8.39
C ASP A 239 -8.65 -14.71 7.83
N LEU A 240 -8.96 -13.63 8.53
CA LEU A 240 -9.94 -12.63 8.09
C LEU A 240 -9.59 -12.09 6.71
N LEU A 241 -10.50 -12.22 5.77
CA LEU A 241 -10.39 -11.61 4.44
C LEU A 241 -10.68 -10.10 4.53
N LEU A 242 -9.74 -9.37 5.13
CA LEU A 242 -9.80 -7.92 5.23
C LEU A 242 -9.49 -7.30 3.87
N SER A 243 -10.39 -6.50 3.34
CA SER A 243 -10.22 -5.81 2.05
C SER A 243 -10.00 -4.31 2.23
N ALA A 244 -9.49 -3.65 1.19
CA ALA A 244 -9.14 -2.23 1.25
C ALA A 244 -10.28 -1.31 1.77
N PRO A 245 -11.57 -1.48 1.39
CA PRO A 245 -12.66 -0.70 1.95
C PRO A 245 -12.85 -0.86 3.46
N ASP A 246 -12.45 -2.01 4.03
CA ASP A 246 -12.61 -2.32 5.45
C ASP A 246 -11.55 -1.68 6.35
N ILE A 247 -10.43 -1.22 5.75
CA ILE A 247 -9.29 -0.69 6.51
C ILE A 247 -9.70 0.56 7.31
N MET A 248 -10.27 1.56 6.64
CA MET A 248 -10.65 2.82 7.30
C MET A 248 -11.62 2.61 8.47
N PRO A 249 -12.78 1.92 8.31
CA PRO A 249 -13.71 1.72 9.41
C PRO A 249 -13.12 0.86 10.53
N THR A 250 -12.27 -0.12 10.21
CA THR A 250 -11.58 -0.94 11.21
C THR A 250 -10.57 -0.12 12.01
N VAL A 251 -9.78 0.74 11.36
CA VAL A 251 -8.83 1.64 12.04
C VAL A 251 -9.57 2.59 12.98
N LEU A 252 -10.67 3.18 12.54
CA LEU A 252 -11.52 4.04 13.38
C LEU A 252 -12.07 3.26 14.59
N GLY A 253 -12.54 2.04 14.38
CA GLY A 253 -13.01 1.17 15.46
C GLY A 253 -11.91 0.80 16.46
N LEU A 254 -10.69 0.49 16.01
CA LEU A 254 -9.53 0.23 16.85
C LEU A 254 -9.16 1.43 17.74
N CYS A 255 -9.43 2.64 17.27
CA CYS A 255 -9.20 3.89 17.98
C CYS A 255 -10.42 4.38 18.81
N GLY A 256 -11.48 3.58 18.93
CA GLY A 256 -12.69 3.93 19.67
C GLY A 256 -13.60 4.95 18.97
N LEU A 257 -13.42 5.12 17.65
CA LEU A 257 -14.19 6.06 16.82
C LEU A 257 -15.21 5.32 15.91
N GLY A 258 -15.68 4.14 16.30
CA GLY A 258 -16.63 3.35 15.53
C GLY A 258 -17.93 4.11 15.22
N ASP A 259 -18.44 4.89 16.17
CA ASP A 259 -19.66 5.69 15.98
C ASP A 259 -19.46 6.91 15.07
N SER A 260 -18.20 7.24 14.74
CA SER A 260 -17.84 8.34 13.85
C SER A 260 -17.60 7.91 12.41
N ILE A 261 -17.80 6.62 12.09
CA ILE A 261 -17.66 6.11 10.73
C ILE A 261 -18.74 6.75 9.84
N PRO A 262 -18.37 7.46 8.76
CA PRO A 262 -19.35 8.07 7.86
C PRO A 262 -20.27 7.02 7.21
N ALA A 263 -21.54 7.35 7.06
CA ALA A 263 -22.56 6.42 6.53
C ALA A 263 -22.30 5.98 5.07
N GLU A 264 -21.57 6.78 4.31
CA GLU A 264 -21.17 6.49 2.93
C GLU A 264 -20.01 5.48 2.80
N VAL A 265 -19.37 5.11 3.91
CA VAL A 265 -18.29 4.11 3.92
C VAL A 265 -18.87 2.74 3.63
N GLN A 266 -18.41 2.09 2.56
CA GLN A 266 -18.90 0.80 2.11
C GLN A 266 -18.28 -0.39 2.85
N GLY A 267 -17.08 -0.20 3.44
CA GLY A 267 -16.38 -1.23 4.19
C GLY A 267 -16.99 -1.45 5.59
N ARG A 268 -16.60 -2.55 6.21
CA ARG A 268 -17.05 -2.95 7.55
C ARG A 268 -15.97 -2.70 8.60
N ASN A 269 -16.43 -2.44 9.81
CA ASN A 269 -15.57 -2.33 10.98
C ASN A 269 -15.34 -3.70 11.61
N PHE A 270 -14.15 -4.24 11.48
CA PHE A 270 -13.72 -5.50 12.08
C PHE A 270 -12.91 -5.33 13.38
N ALA A 271 -12.79 -4.12 13.92
CA ALA A 271 -12.05 -3.84 15.13
C ALA A 271 -12.41 -4.75 16.33
N PRO A 272 -13.68 -5.11 16.58
CA PRO A 272 -14.00 -6.02 17.67
C PRO A 272 -13.29 -7.37 17.59
N LEU A 273 -13.08 -7.93 16.38
CA LEU A 273 -12.32 -9.18 16.21
C LEU A 273 -10.86 -9.05 16.63
N PHE A 274 -10.25 -7.89 16.58
CA PHE A 274 -8.87 -7.66 17.02
C PHE A 274 -8.75 -7.70 18.55
N PHE A 275 -9.78 -7.26 19.26
CA PHE A 275 -9.81 -7.28 20.73
C PHE A 275 -10.29 -8.62 21.30
N ASP A 276 -11.25 -9.26 20.62
CA ASP A 276 -11.82 -10.56 20.98
C ASP A 276 -12.04 -11.41 19.73
N GLU A 277 -11.30 -12.49 19.57
CA GLU A 277 -11.44 -13.41 18.42
C GLU A 277 -12.83 -14.07 18.33
N LYS A 278 -13.57 -14.09 19.47
CA LYS A 278 -14.92 -14.65 19.58
C LYS A 278 -16.02 -13.60 19.37
N ALA A 279 -15.65 -12.36 19.05
CA ALA A 279 -16.65 -11.32 18.77
C ALA A 279 -17.65 -11.80 17.70
N GLU A 280 -18.95 -11.61 17.95
CA GLU A 280 -20.02 -12.00 17.06
C GLU A 280 -20.10 -11.05 15.85
N ILE A 281 -19.15 -11.18 14.92
CA ILE A 281 -19.10 -10.45 13.65
C ILE A 281 -19.09 -11.45 12.51
N VAL A 282 -19.99 -11.24 11.55
CA VAL A 282 -20.01 -12.04 10.32
C VAL A 282 -18.75 -11.76 9.51
N ARG A 283 -17.90 -12.78 9.42
CA ARG A 283 -16.68 -12.72 8.59
C ARG A 283 -17.04 -12.70 7.10
N PRO A 284 -16.31 -11.96 6.26
CA PRO A 284 -16.52 -11.99 4.83
C PRO A 284 -16.13 -13.37 4.26
N THR A 285 -16.92 -13.85 3.33
CA THR A 285 -16.64 -15.11 2.60
C THR A 285 -15.71 -14.91 1.41
N GLY A 286 -15.50 -13.67 1.00
CA GLY A 286 -14.61 -13.31 -0.11
C GLY A 286 -14.31 -11.82 -0.12
N ALA A 287 -13.20 -11.47 -0.78
CA ALA A 287 -12.79 -10.11 -1.08
C ALA A 287 -12.84 -9.89 -2.60
N LEU A 288 -13.40 -8.75 -3.02
CA LEU A 288 -13.57 -8.44 -4.43
C LEU A 288 -12.28 -7.85 -5.02
N TYR A 289 -11.94 -8.27 -6.23
CA TYR A 289 -10.94 -7.66 -7.08
C TYR A 289 -11.61 -6.88 -8.20
N ILE A 290 -11.28 -5.60 -8.30
CA ILE A 290 -11.80 -4.73 -9.34
C ILE A 290 -10.64 -3.96 -9.96
N GLN A 291 -10.44 -4.13 -11.27
CA GLN A 291 -9.52 -3.32 -12.03
C GLN A 291 -10.27 -2.65 -13.17
N ASN A 292 -10.19 -1.34 -13.21
CA ASN A 292 -10.88 -0.53 -14.22
C ASN A 292 -10.14 0.81 -14.37
N VAL A 293 -8.85 0.72 -14.70
CA VAL A 293 -8.03 1.92 -14.90
C VAL A 293 -8.16 2.35 -16.34
N ASP A 294 -8.68 3.56 -16.56
CA ASP A 294 -8.63 4.22 -17.85
C ASP A 294 -7.23 4.79 -18.05
N GLY A 295 -6.66 4.53 -19.23
CA GLY A 295 -5.45 5.18 -19.66
C GLY A 295 -5.72 6.63 -20.10
N ASP A 296 -4.66 7.34 -20.42
CA ASP A 296 -4.75 8.66 -21.03
C ASP A 296 -5.48 8.58 -22.37
N LYS A 297 -6.12 9.67 -22.75
CA LYS A 297 -6.66 9.81 -24.10
C LYS A 297 -5.51 10.09 -25.06
N ASP A 298 -5.53 9.41 -26.22
CA ASP A 298 -4.63 9.73 -27.30
C ASP A 298 -5.02 11.07 -28.00
N GLU A 299 -4.29 11.46 -29.02
CA GLU A 299 -4.53 12.68 -29.80
C GLU A 299 -5.92 12.73 -30.45
N ASN A 300 -6.58 11.58 -30.62
CA ASN A 300 -7.93 11.45 -31.17
C ASN A 300 -9.01 11.40 -30.08
N GLY A 301 -8.63 11.51 -28.81
CA GLY A 301 -9.54 11.42 -27.67
C GLY A 301 -9.94 9.98 -27.29
N LEU A 302 -9.30 8.97 -27.90
CA LEU A 302 -9.52 7.56 -27.54
C LEU A 302 -8.77 7.22 -26.27
N VAL A 303 -9.49 6.60 -25.34
CA VAL A 303 -8.92 6.17 -24.07
C VAL A 303 -7.98 4.98 -24.31
N GLN A 304 -6.70 5.16 -24.01
CA GLN A 304 -5.74 4.07 -23.96
C GLN A 304 -5.95 3.29 -22.65
N THR A 305 -6.22 2.00 -22.75
CA THR A 305 -6.39 1.14 -21.57
C THR A 305 -5.02 0.66 -21.13
N TYR A 306 -4.48 1.19 -20.04
CA TYR A 306 -3.23 0.67 -19.46
C TYR A 306 -3.39 -0.75 -18.97
N PHE A 307 -4.53 -1.06 -18.35
CA PHE A 307 -4.82 -2.38 -17.81
C PHE A 307 -6.18 -2.87 -18.29
N PRO A 308 -6.31 -4.15 -18.64
CA PRO A 308 -7.59 -4.72 -19.04
C PRO A 308 -8.60 -4.65 -17.89
N SER A 309 -9.83 -4.29 -18.21
CA SER A 309 -10.93 -4.32 -17.23
C SER A 309 -11.13 -5.73 -16.72
N SER A 310 -11.13 -5.89 -15.41
CA SER A 310 -11.33 -7.18 -14.76
C SER A 310 -12.19 -7.06 -13.50
N ARG A 311 -12.87 -8.17 -13.20
CA ARG A 311 -13.61 -8.38 -11.97
C ARG A 311 -13.25 -9.73 -11.44
N GLY A 312 -13.15 -9.86 -10.14
CA GLY A 312 -12.82 -11.12 -9.52
C GLY A 312 -13.18 -11.17 -8.05
N ILE A 313 -13.03 -12.35 -7.50
CA ILE A 313 -13.23 -12.62 -6.09
C ILE A 313 -12.14 -13.54 -5.58
N LYS A 314 -11.63 -13.24 -4.40
CA LYS A 314 -10.77 -14.08 -3.59
C LYS A 314 -11.56 -14.60 -2.40
N THR A 315 -11.66 -15.92 -2.25
CA THR A 315 -12.24 -16.58 -1.09
C THR A 315 -11.14 -17.29 -0.30
N ALA A 316 -11.49 -18.01 0.77
CA ALA A 316 -10.53 -18.86 1.48
C ALA A 316 -10.00 -20.01 0.60
N GLN A 317 -10.76 -20.44 -0.40
CA GLN A 317 -10.38 -21.58 -1.26
C GLN A 317 -10.08 -21.19 -2.70
N TYR A 318 -10.80 -20.22 -3.26
CA TYR A 318 -10.71 -19.94 -4.70
C TYR A 318 -10.32 -18.50 -5.00
N THR A 319 -9.62 -18.33 -6.10
CA THR A 319 -9.44 -17.05 -6.79
C THR A 319 -10.08 -17.16 -8.17
N LEU A 320 -11.07 -16.30 -8.46
CA LEU A 320 -11.65 -16.13 -9.79
C LEU A 320 -11.42 -14.70 -10.28
N ALA A 321 -10.95 -14.55 -11.52
CA ALA A 321 -10.91 -13.25 -12.19
C ALA A 321 -11.34 -13.36 -13.65
N LEU A 322 -12.21 -12.46 -14.07
CA LEU A 322 -12.75 -12.36 -15.42
C LEU A 322 -12.29 -11.05 -16.06
N TYR A 323 -11.61 -11.14 -17.18
CA TYR A 323 -11.15 -10.01 -17.99
C TYR A 323 -12.13 -9.78 -19.11
N ILE A 324 -12.72 -8.62 -19.17
CA ILE A 324 -13.83 -8.29 -20.05
C ILE A 324 -13.42 -7.15 -20.98
N ASP A 325 -13.74 -7.31 -22.25
CA ASP A 325 -13.68 -6.20 -23.19
C ASP A 325 -14.71 -5.13 -22.80
N ARG A 326 -14.27 -3.88 -22.70
CA ARG A 326 -15.14 -2.78 -22.24
C ARG A 326 -16.28 -2.46 -23.19
N ASP A 327 -15.98 -2.52 -24.49
CA ASP A 327 -16.91 -2.11 -25.53
C ASP A 327 -17.88 -3.24 -25.89
N THR A 328 -17.33 -4.41 -26.16
CA THR A 328 -18.12 -5.58 -26.59
C THR A 328 -18.71 -6.37 -25.43
N LYS A 329 -18.23 -6.15 -24.20
CA LYS A 329 -18.57 -6.92 -22.97
C LYS A 329 -18.23 -8.41 -23.07
N GLN A 330 -17.43 -8.80 -24.03
CA GLN A 330 -17.00 -10.20 -24.21
C GLN A 330 -15.91 -10.57 -23.23
N LEU A 331 -15.96 -11.81 -22.74
CA LEU A 331 -14.90 -12.40 -21.93
C LEU A 331 -13.63 -12.60 -22.80
N LYS A 332 -12.53 -11.95 -22.43
CA LYS A 332 -11.23 -12.08 -23.11
C LYS A 332 -10.34 -13.15 -22.49
N LYS A 333 -10.36 -13.23 -21.15
CA LYS A 333 -9.51 -14.13 -20.37
C LYS A 333 -10.18 -14.43 -19.05
N SER A 334 -9.99 -15.61 -18.53
CA SER A 334 -10.37 -15.99 -17.18
C SER A 334 -9.22 -16.62 -16.43
N LEU A 335 -9.21 -16.42 -15.14
CA LEU A 335 -8.32 -17.09 -14.20
C LEU A 335 -9.20 -17.68 -13.09
N LEU A 336 -9.03 -18.97 -12.85
CA LEU A 336 -9.69 -19.69 -11.75
C LEU A 336 -8.66 -20.62 -11.11
N PHE A 337 -8.44 -20.45 -9.82
CA PHE A 337 -7.48 -21.28 -9.07
C PHE A 337 -8.16 -21.83 -7.81
N ASP A 338 -7.85 -23.09 -7.47
CA ASP A 338 -8.10 -23.67 -6.14
C ASP A 338 -6.85 -23.42 -5.30
N ASP A 339 -6.86 -22.32 -4.54
CA ASP A 339 -5.69 -21.85 -3.78
C ASP A 339 -5.31 -22.79 -2.62
N VAL A 340 -6.17 -23.73 -2.26
CA VAL A 340 -5.87 -24.75 -1.25
C VAL A 340 -5.06 -25.89 -1.88
N LYS A 341 -5.44 -26.34 -3.08
CA LYS A 341 -4.73 -27.41 -3.82
C LYS A 341 -3.54 -26.89 -4.60
N ASP A 342 -3.61 -25.65 -5.06
CA ASP A 342 -2.59 -24.96 -5.86
C ASP A 342 -2.28 -23.58 -5.27
N PRO A 343 -1.62 -23.51 -4.11
CA PRO A 343 -1.36 -22.25 -3.40
C PRO A 343 -0.45 -21.28 -4.16
N TYR A 344 0.19 -21.76 -5.23
CA TYR A 344 1.05 -20.93 -6.09
C TYR A 344 0.41 -20.59 -7.43
N GLN A 345 -0.86 -20.98 -7.64
CA GLN A 345 -1.64 -20.61 -8.83
C GLN A 345 -0.94 -21.01 -10.14
N LEU A 346 -0.40 -22.25 -10.19
CA LEU A 346 0.31 -22.81 -11.34
C LEU A 346 -0.63 -23.33 -12.44
N HIS A 347 -1.86 -23.72 -12.04
CA HIS A 347 -2.80 -24.43 -12.90
C HIS A 347 -4.14 -23.68 -12.97
N ASN A 348 -4.31 -22.90 -14.03
CA ASN A 348 -5.58 -22.24 -14.31
C ASN A 348 -6.65 -23.28 -14.69
N LEU A 349 -7.74 -23.31 -13.92
CA LEU A 349 -8.85 -24.23 -14.14
C LEU A 349 -9.79 -23.70 -15.24
N PRO A 350 -10.19 -24.54 -16.23
CA PRO A 350 -11.14 -24.13 -17.25
C PRO A 350 -12.52 -23.86 -16.66
N LEU A 351 -13.14 -22.72 -17.00
CA LEU A 351 -14.47 -22.36 -16.47
C LEU A 351 -15.55 -23.38 -16.87
N GLU A 352 -15.48 -23.90 -18.10
CA GLU A 352 -16.46 -24.83 -18.65
C GLU A 352 -16.51 -26.17 -17.90
N GLU A 353 -15.39 -26.58 -17.32
CA GLU A 353 -15.26 -27.81 -16.52
C GLU A 353 -15.60 -27.58 -15.04
N ASN A 354 -15.72 -26.31 -14.60
CA ASN A 354 -15.87 -25.92 -13.20
C ASN A 354 -17.10 -25.02 -12.99
N LYS A 355 -18.18 -25.25 -13.73
CA LYS A 355 -19.39 -24.39 -13.75
C LYS A 355 -20.03 -24.20 -12.39
N GLU A 356 -20.03 -25.23 -11.55
CA GLU A 356 -20.60 -25.16 -10.20
C GLU A 356 -19.80 -24.20 -9.31
N ILE A 357 -18.46 -24.27 -9.37
CA ILE A 357 -17.58 -23.37 -8.65
C ILE A 357 -17.77 -21.93 -9.13
N VAL A 358 -17.79 -21.74 -10.46
CA VAL A 358 -18.02 -20.42 -11.06
C VAL A 358 -19.36 -19.82 -10.60
N ALA A 359 -20.43 -20.62 -10.62
CA ALA A 359 -21.75 -20.17 -10.17
C ALA A 359 -21.81 -19.78 -8.69
N GLN A 360 -20.97 -20.37 -7.85
CA GLN A 360 -20.86 -19.99 -6.43
C GLN A 360 -20.07 -18.70 -6.22
N LEU A 361 -19.17 -18.37 -7.15
CA LEU A 361 -18.27 -17.23 -7.04
C LEU A 361 -18.80 -15.96 -7.74
N CYS A 362 -19.77 -16.08 -8.65
CA CYS A 362 -20.45 -14.99 -9.36
C CYS A 362 -21.73 -14.55 -8.68
#